data_f0faefefc28f0c1ce83d9422c5233023
#
_entry.id   f0faefefc28f0c1ce83d9422c5233023
#
_cell.length_a   1.000
_cell.length_b   1.000
_cell.length_c   1.000
_cell.angle_alpha   90.00
_cell.angle_beta   90.00
_cell.angle_gamma   90.00
#
_symmetry.space_group_name_H-M   'P 1'
#
loop_
_entity.id
_entity.type
_entity.pdbx_description
1 polymer ?
#
loop_
_entity_poly.entity_id
_entity_poly.type
_entity_poly.pdbx_seq_one_letter_code
_entity_poly.pdbx_strand_id
1 'polypeptide(L)'
;MTAVFLDLDGTIMDSKPGITASLRHAFEVTGNTHHMPDDFTWMLGPPFQDSFAKMGLADYQPILDAYRTHYQAGGMYEAEVYDGMMDALVMMRTAGHRLYLMTAKPHHYARKITEFFGAQRQCPRLSP
;
A
#
# COMPACT_ATOMS: atom_id res chain seq x y z
N MET A 1 27.93 5.59 10.36
CA MET A 1 27.00 5.08 9.33
C MET A 1 25.94 4.22 10.01
N THR A 2 24.69 4.50 9.74
CA THR A 2 23.54 3.84 10.37
C THR A 2 22.71 3.14 9.32
N ALA A 3 22.13 1.99 9.65
CA ALA A 3 21.08 1.36 8.86
C ALA A 3 19.73 1.97 9.26
N VAL A 4 18.98 2.44 8.29
CA VAL A 4 17.65 3.03 8.51
C VAL A 4 16.62 2.15 7.81
N PHE A 5 15.64 1.68 8.57
CA PHE A 5 14.55 0.86 8.06
C PHE A 5 13.29 1.72 7.96
N LEU A 6 12.67 1.74 6.79
CA LEU A 6 11.52 2.59 6.46
C LEU A 6 10.37 1.72 6.00
N ASP A 7 9.18 1.97 6.52
CA ASP A 7 7.97 1.38 5.97
C ASP A 7 7.52 2.14 4.71
N LEU A 8 6.66 1.55 3.91
CA LEU A 8 6.17 2.14 2.68
C LEU A 8 4.85 2.88 2.94
N ASP A 9 3.79 2.12 3.23
CA ASP A 9 2.46 2.69 3.41
C ASP A 9 2.36 3.49 4.71
N GLY A 10 1.96 4.75 4.61
CA GLY A 10 1.85 5.65 5.75
C GLY A 10 3.17 6.22 6.25
N THR A 11 4.30 5.92 5.60
CA THR A 11 5.63 6.45 5.93
C THR A 11 6.26 7.16 4.75
N ILE A 12 6.55 6.44 3.67
CA ILE A 12 7.09 7.05 2.44
C ILE A 12 5.96 7.65 1.62
N MET A 13 4.81 6.99 1.58
CA MET A 13 3.69 7.42 0.74
C MET A 13 2.34 7.23 1.41
N ASP A 14 1.38 8.03 0.97
CA ASP A 14 -0.02 7.85 1.25
C ASP A 14 -0.63 6.96 0.17
N SER A 15 -0.90 5.70 0.52
CA SER A 15 -1.50 4.71 -0.36
C SER A 15 -3.03 4.62 -0.21
N LYS A 16 -3.63 5.40 0.68
CA LYS A 16 -5.07 5.38 0.95
C LYS A 16 -5.92 5.59 -0.31
N PRO A 17 -5.62 6.54 -1.20
CA PRO A 17 -6.46 6.75 -2.39
C PRO A 17 -6.62 5.50 -3.25
N GLY A 18 -5.53 4.83 -3.57
CA GLY A 18 -5.56 3.63 -4.43
C GLY A 18 -6.19 2.42 -3.77
N ILE A 19 -5.93 2.20 -2.49
CA ILE A 19 -6.53 1.11 -1.72
C ILE A 19 -8.04 1.33 -1.61
N THR A 20 -8.45 2.54 -1.28
CA THR A 20 -9.87 2.90 -1.15
C THR A 20 -10.62 2.74 -2.48
N ALA A 21 -10.05 3.24 -3.57
CA ALA A 21 -10.65 3.10 -4.91
C ALA A 21 -10.78 1.64 -5.31
N SER A 22 -9.79 0.82 -5.02
CA SER A 22 -9.81 -0.62 -5.35
C SER A 22 -10.82 -1.39 -4.50
N LEU A 23 -10.96 -1.06 -3.22
CA LEU A 23 -11.99 -1.64 -2.36
C LEU A 23 -13.39 -1.26 -2.83
N ARG A 24 -13.62 0.02 -3.12
CA ARG A 24 -14.91 0.50 -3.62
C ARG A 24 -15.30 -0.22 -4.89
N HIS A 25 -14.39 -0.28 -5.85
CA HIS A 25 -14.59 -1.01 -7.10
C HIS A 25 -14.94 -2.47 -6.85
N ALA A 26 -14.23 -3.14 -5.93
CA ALA A 26 -14.47 -4.55 -5.61
C ALA A 26 -15.87 -4.79 -5.05
N PHE A 27 -16.35 -3.95 -4.15
CA PHE A 27 -17.71 -4.04 -3.64
C PHE A 27 -18.77 -3.81 -4.73
N GLU A 28 -18.52 -2.85 -5.62
CA GLU A 28 -19.43 -2.51 -6.70
C GLU A 28 -19.57 -3.64 -7.73
N VAL A 29 -18.45 -4.15 -8.25
CA VAL A 29 -18.47 -5.17 -9.32
C VAL A 29 -18.93 -6.54 -8.85
N THR A 30 -18.87 -6.81 -7.55
CA THR A 30 -19.35 -8.07 -6.96
C THR A 30 -20.79 -7.98 -6.43
N GLY A 31 -21.44 -6.82 -6.60
CA GLY A 31 -22.81 -6.63 -6.13
C GLY A 31 -22.96 -6.52 -4.62
N ASN A 32 -21.92 -6.12 -3.92
CA ASN A 32 -21.87 -6.05 -2.46
C ASN A 32 -21.91 -4.60 -1.91
N THR A 33 -22.44 -3.66 -2.67
CA THR A 33 -22.49 -2.24 -2.27
C THR A 33 -23.24 -2.01 -0.96
N HIS A 34 -24.20 -2.86 -0.64
CA HIS A 34 -24.96 -2.78 0.62
C HIS A 34 -24.12 -3.12 1.86
N HIS A 35 -22.99 -3.78 1.69
CA HIS A 35 -22.01 -4.03 2.76
C HIS A 35 -20.89 -2.98 2.82
N MET A 36 -20.80 -2.12 1.82
CA MET A 36 -19.70 -1.16 1.70
C MET A 36 -19.75 -0.14 2.83
N PRO A 37 -18.63 0.03 3.59
CA PRO A 37 -18.60 1.06 4.63
C PRO A 37 -18.51 2.46 4.01
N ASP A 38 -18.97 3.47 4.74
CA ASP A 38 -18.85 4.87 4.32
C ASP A 38 -17.39 5.34 4.32
N ASP A 39 -16.61 4.84 5.27
CA ASP A 39 -15.18 5.13 5.40
C ASP A 39 -14.38 3.84 5.49
N PHE A 40 -13.39 3.70 4.63
CA PHE A 40 -12.49 2.54 4.57
C PHE A 40 -11.26 2.66 5.47
N THR A 41 -11.07 3.78 6.17
CA THR A 41 -9.83 4.03 6.92
C THR A 41 -9.50 2.94 7.94
N TRP A 42 -10.52 2.38 8.59
CA TRP A 42 -10.35 1.31 9.57
C TRP A 42 -9.89 -0.03 8.95
N MET A 43 -10.04 -0.20 7.64
CA MET A 43 -9.57 -1.39 6.91
C MET A 43 -8.10 -1.28 6.50
N LEU A 44 -7.51 -0.10 6.58
CA LEU A 44 -6.12 0.12 6.21
C LEU A 44 -5.19 -0.33 7.33
N GLY A 45 -4.27 -1.23 7.01
CA GLY A 45 -3.32 -1.80 7.96
C GLY A 45 -3.61 -3.25 8.36
N PRO A 46 -4.76 -3.59 8.95
CA PRO A 46 -5.10 -4.98 9.24
C PRO A 46 -5.23 -5.82 7.98
N PRO A 47 -5.06 -7.15 8.06
CA PRO A 47 -5.40 -8.04 6.95
C PRO A 47 -6.87 -7.89 6.56
N PHE A 48 -7.17 -7.87 5.27
CA PHE A 48 -8.54 -7.69 4.81
C PHE A 48 -9.48 -8.81 5.27
N GLN A 49 -8.97 -10.01 5.45
CA GLN A 49 -9.75 -11.13 5.98
C GLN A 49 -10.35 -10.80 7.36
N ASP A 50 -9.57 -10.14 8.22
CA ASP A 50 -10.04 -9.72 9.54
C ASP A 50 -11.11 -8.63 9.43
N SER A 51 -10.92 -7.70 8.50
CA SER A 51 -11.90 -6.64 8.23
C SER A 51 -13.21 -7.20 7.69
N PHE A 52 -13.15 -8.12 6.74
CA PHE A 52 -14.34 -8.78 6.20
C PHE A 52 -15.07 -9.62 7.28
N ALA A 53 -14.33 -10.28 8.15
CA ALA A 53 -14.91 -11.01 9.27
C ALA A 53 -15.69 -10.08 10.22
N LYS A 54 -15.14 -8.91 10.53
CA LYS A 54 -15.83 -7.88 11.34
C LYS A 54 -17.11 -7.38 10.68
N MET A 55 -17.16 -7.37 9.34
CA MET A 55 -18.34 -6.99 8.57
C MET A 55 -19.38 -8.12 8.47
N GLY A 56 -19.06 -9.31 8.96
CA GLY A 56 -19.94 -10.47 8.83
C GLY A 56 -19.96 -11.09 7.43
N LEU A 57 -18.95 -10.81 6.60
CA LEU A 57 -18.85 -11.34 5.24
C LEU A 57 -18.10 -12.67 5.26
N ALA A 58 -18.85 -13.78 5.24
CA ALA A 58 -18.27 -15.12 5.22
C ALA A 58 -17.65 -15.46 3.85
N ASP A 59 -18.33 -15.06 2.77
CA ASP A 59 -17.86 -15.29 1.40
C ASP A 59 -17.27 -13.98 0.82
N TYR A 60 -16.08 -13.64 1.27
CA TYR A 60 -15.39 -12.43 0.84
C TYR A 60 -14.45 -12.66 -0.34
N GLN A 61 -14.20 -13.89 -0.74
CA GLN A 61 -13.19 -14.21 -1.76
C GLN A 61 -13.43 -13.47 -3.10
N PRO A 62 -14.67 -13.39 -3.61
CA PRO A 62 -14.92 -12.61 -4.83
C PRO A 62 -14.54 -11.13 -4.71
N ILE A 63 -14.80 -10.53 -3.54
CA ILE A 63 -14.45 -9.12 -3.26
C ILE A 63 -12.93 -8.98 -3.24
N LEU A 64 -12.23 -9.88 -2.56
CA LEU A 64 -10.77 -9.85 -2.48
C LEU A 64 -10.11 -10.04 -3.85
N ASP A 65 -10.63 -10.93 -4.68
CA ASP A 65 -10.12 -11.15 -6.04
C ASP A 65 -10.34 -9.93 -6.93
N ALA A 66 -11.52 -9.31 -6.87
CA ALA A 66 -11.82 -8.07 -7.59
C ALA A 66 -10.92 -6.91 -7.12
N TYR A 67 -10.69 -6.80 -5.81
CA TYR A 67 -9.76 -5.83 -5.24
C TYR A 67 -8.35 -6.02 -5.84
N ARG A 68 -7.83 -7.24 -5.79
CA ARG A 68 -6.49 -7.55 -6.28
C ARG A 68 -6.35 -7.21 -7.76
N THR A 69 -7.35 -7.55 -8.57
CA THR A 69 -7.35 -7.27 -10.01
C THR A 69 -7.28 -5.76 -10.26
N HIS A 70 -8.11 -4.98 -9.61
CA HIS A 70 -8.12 -3.53 -9.76
C HIS A 70 -6.83 -2.88 -9.24
N TYR A 71 -6.35 -3.33 -8.09
CA TYR A 71 -5.13 -2.82 -7.48
C TYR A 71 -3.92 -3.06 -8.38
N GLN A 72 -3.78 -4.25 -8.93
CA GLN A 72 -2.70 -4.61 -9.86
C GLN A 72 -2.79 -3.86 -11.20
N ALA A 73 -4.01 -3.59 -11.67
CA ALA A 73 -4.23 -2.90 -12.94
C ALA A 73 -3.89 -1.40 -12.90
N GLY A 74 -3.79 -0.81 -11.72
CA GLY A 74 -3.45 0.62 -11.60
C GLY A 74 -3.66 1.22 -10.23
N GLY A 75 -4.53 0.65 -9.41
CA GLY A 75 -4.82 1.19 -8.08
C GLY A 75 -3.58 1.36 -7.20
N MET A 76 -2.60 0.46 -7.34
CA MET A 76 -1.35 0.55 -6.58
C MET A 76 -0.54 1.81 -6.88
N TYR A 77 -0.77 2.46 -8.01
CA TYR A 77 -0.09 3.69 -8.42
C TYR A 77 -0.90 4.96 -8.10
N GLU A 78 -2.12 4.81 -7.63
CA GLU A 78 -2.95 5.91 -7.12
C GLU A 78 -2.56 6.22 -5.67
N ALA A 79 -1.34 6.74 -5.52
CA ALA A 79 -0.73 7.05 -4.24
C ALA A 79 0.13 8.30 -4.39
N GLU A 80 0.43 8.95 -3.28
CA GLU A 80 1.29 10.13 -3.26
C GLU A 80 2.43 9.93 -2.28
N VAL A 81 3.66 10.23 -2.72
CA VAL A 81 4.80 10.33 -1.81
C VAL A 81 4.60 11.56 -0.93
N TYR A 82 4.76 11.42 0.38
CA TYR A 82 4.61 12.55 1.29
C TYR A 82 5.60 13.67 0.96
N ASP A 83 5.15 14.91 1.09
CA ASP A 83 5.97 16.09 0.84
C ASP A 83 7.26 16.04 1.67
N GLY A 84 8.38 16.29 1.00
CA GLY A 84 9.71 16.28 1.63
C GLY A 84 10.31 14.89 1.86
N MET A 85 9.56 13.80 1.63
CA MET A 85 10.08 12.45 1.89
C MET A 85 11.22 12.08 0.94
N MET A 86 11.07 12.34 -0.37
CA MET A 86 12.13 12.03 -1.33
C MET A 86 13.42 12.80 -1.01
N ASP A 87 13.29 14.07 -0.65
CA ASP A 87 14.45 14.89 -0.24
C ASP A 87 15.09 14.33 1.04
N ALA A 88 14.29 13.90 2.01
CA ALA A 88 14.79 13.28 3.24
C ALA A 88 15.57 11.98 2.94
N LEU A 89 15.07 11.13 2.04
CA LEU A 89 15.77 9.91 1.63
C LEU A 89 17.12 10.23 0.97
N VAL A 90 17.15 11.22 0.09
CA VAL A 90 18.39 11.68 -0.54
C VAL A 90 19.38 12.20 0.51
N MET A 91 18.90 13.01 1.45
CA MET A 91 19.75 13.56 2.52
C MET A 91 20.36 12.46 3.38
N MET A 92 19.56 11.48 3.79
CA MET A 92 20.05 10.35 4.59
C MET A 92 21.11 9.53 3.84
N ARG A 93 20.88 9.25 2.55
CA ARG A 93 21.88 8.54 1.73
C ARG A 93 23.17 9.36 1.56
N THR A 94 23.04 10.64 1.28
CA THR A 94 24.20 11.54 1.12
C THR A 94 25.02 11.63 2.41
N ALA A 95 24.35 11.55 3.58
CA ALA A 95 25.03 11.48 4.87
C ALA A 95 25.70 10.11 5.16
N GLY A 96 25.60 9.15 4.25
CA GLY A 96 26.25 7.85 4.36
C GLY A 96 25.43 6.76 5.03
N HIS A 97 24.13 7.01 5.30
CA HIS A 97 23.25 5.99 5.85
C HIS A 97 22.82 4.98 4.78
N ARG A 98 22.60 3.74 5.20
CA ARG A 98 22.03 2.69 4.36
C ARG A 98 20.53 2.65 4.60
N LEU A 99 19.74 2.80 3.52
CA LEU A 99 18.29 2.80 3.60
C LEU A 99 17.74 1.44 3.14
N TYR A 100 16.84 0.90 3.95
CA TYR A 100 16.15 -0.36 3.69
C TYR A 100 14.65 -0.12 3.77
N LEU A 101 13.92 -0.70 2.82
CA LEU A 101 12.46 -0.73 2.90
C LEU A 101 12.03 -1.98 3.65
N MET A 102 11.28 -1.79 4.74
CA MET A 102 10.70 -2.88 5.53
C MET A 102 9.19 -2.67 5.57
N THR A 103 8.44 -3.52 4.87
CA THR A 103 7.01 -3.37 4.71
C THR A 103 6.27 -4.70 4.82
N ALA A 104 5.07 -4.68 5.38
CA ALA A 104 4.16 -5.82 5.38
C ALA A 104 3.52 -6.05 4.01
N LYS A 105 3.62 -5.09 3.09
CA LYS A 105 3.12 -5.22 1.72
C LYS A 105 3.88 -6.32 0.97
N PRO A 106 3.21 -7.16 0.15
CA PRO A 106 3.89 -8.17 -0.67
C PRO A 106 5.00 -7.56 -1.52
N HIS A 107 6.14 -8.23 -1.59
CA HIS A 107 7.35 -7.72 -2.25
C HIS A 107 7.13 -7.32 -3.71
N HIS A 108 6.35 -8.09 -4.45
CA HIS A 108 6.12 -7.78 -5.86
C HIS A 108 5.36 -6.46 -6.06
N TYR A 109 4.44 -6.09 -5.14
CA TYR A 109 3.80 -4.79 -5.15
C TYR A 109 4.76 -3.68 -4.70
N ALA A 110 5.45 -3.89 -3.59
CA ALA A 110 6.38 -2.91 -3.05
C ALA A 110 7.46 -2.54 -4.07
N ARG A 111 8.00 -3.52 -4.78
CA ARG A 111 9.00 -3.31 -5.82
C ARG A 111 8.46 -2.45 -6.96
N LYS A 112 7.31 -2.80 -7.51
CA LYS A 112 6.67 -2.05 -8.61
C LYS A 112 6.35 -0.61 -8.21
N ILE A 113 5.83 -0.42 -7.00
CA ILE A 113 5.47 0.90 -6.48
C ILE A 113 6.71 1.75 -6.29
N THR A 114 7.76 1.22 -5.66
CA THR A 114 8.99 1.98 -5.43
C THR A 114 9.74 2.31 -6.73
N GLU A 115 9.68 1.43 -7.72
CA GLU A 115 10.20 1.71 -9.06
C GLU A 115 9.43 2.85 -9.72
N PHE A 116 8.11 2.79 -9.70
CA PHE A 116 7.24 3.78 -10.32
C PHE A 116 7.46 5.19 -9.76
N PHE A 117 7.55 5.31 -8.42
CA PHE A 117 7.73 6.59 -7.75
C PHE A 117 9.20 7.03 -7.60
N GLY A 118 10.15 6.21 -8.05
CA GLY A 118 11.57 6.51 -7.99
C GLY A 118 12.22 6.31 -6.62
N ALA A 119 11.48 5.84 -5.62
CA ALA A 119 12.01 5.60 -4.27
C ALA A 119 13.04 4.46 -4.23
N GLN A 120 13.00 3.53 -5.18
CA GLN A 120 13.94 2.41 -5.28
C GLN A 120 15.39 2.88 -5.40
N ARG A 121 15.63 4.00 -6.04
CA ARG A 121 16.99 4.57 -6.18
C ARG A 121 17.59 4.92 -4.82
N GLN A 122 16.75 5.28 -3.86
CA GLN A 122 17.15 5.67 -2.52
C GLN A 122 17.15 4.49 -1.54
N CYS A 123 16.22 3.55 -1.73
CA CYS A 123 16.08 2.33 -0.93
C CYS A 123 16.23 1.09 -1.84
N PRO A 124 17.46 0.75 -2.27
CA PRO A 124 17.67 -0.31 -3.27
C PRO A 124 17.42 -1.72 -2.73
N ARG A 125 17.27 -1.87 -1.42
CA ARG A 125 17.04 -3.16 -0.79
C ARG A 125 15.70 -3.20 -0.10
N LEU A 126 14.92 -4.24 -0.44
CA LEU A 126 13.72 -4.62 0.29
C LEU A 126 14.13 -5.63 1.36
N SER A 127 13.72 -5.38 2.59
CA SER A 127 13.83 -6.37 3.65
C SER A 127 12.74 -7.44 3.45
N PRO A 128 13.07 -8.70 3.61
CA PRO A 128 12.09 -9.77 3.53
C PRO A 128 11.03 -9.68 4.64
#